data_f893c3f4ac712daa7f5222c50c32ef96
#
_entry.id   f893c3f4ac712daa7f5222c50c32ef96
#
_cell.length_a   1.000
_cell.length_b   1.000
_cell.length_c   1.000
_cell.angle_alpha   90.00
_cell.angle_beta   90.00
_cell.angle_gamma   90.00
#
_symmetry.space_group_name_H-M   'P 1'
#
loop_
_entity.id
_entity.type
_entity.pdbx_description
1 polymer ?
#
loop_
_entity_poly.entity_id
_entity_poly.type
_entity_poly.pdbx_seq_one_letter_code
_entity_poly.pdbx_strand_id
1 'polypeptide(L)'
;MTAKKTIKEISIMWKEDKRKYVKSSTYSAYALILENHILPMFGDKYELLENEVQEFVLQKLQQGLSAKSVKDILIVLKMVMKFGVKLGILSHQDWCIKFPTPQENKQLNVLNIANHKAILQYISNHFTFRNLGIYICLTTGMRIGEICALTWDDVDIVNEVIC
;
A
#
# COMPACT_ATOMS: atom_id res chain seq x y z
N MET A 1 10.03 -35.21 10.00
CA MET A 1 9.53 -34.75 8.68
C MET A 1 8.54 -33.66 8.93
N THR A 2 8.89 -32.42 8.63
CA THR A 2 7.95 -31.28 8.70
C THR A 2 6.87 -31.48 7.63
N ALA A 3 5.59 -31.47 8.03
CA ALA A 3 4.48 -31.60 7.09
C ALA A 3 4.56 -30.48 6.05
N LYS A 4 4.47 -30.82 4.76
CA LYS A 4 4.36 -29.82 3.68
C LYS A 4 3.14 -28.96 3.94
N LYS A 5 3.32 -27.63 3.96
CA LYS A 5 2.24 -26.65 4.11
C LYS A 5 2.06 -25.86 2.83
N THR A 6 0.82 -25.52 2.54
CA THR A 6 0.48 -24.64 1.41
C THR A 6 0.90 -23.20 1.69
N ILE A 7 1.02 -22.38 0.64
CA ILE A 7 1.30 -20.95 0.77
C ILE A 7 0.21 -20.25 1.56
N LYS A 8 -1.05 -20.69 1.45
CA LYS A 8 -2.17 -20.20 2.25
C LYS A 8 -1.93 -20.43 3.76
N GLU A 9 -1.55 -21.63 4.16
CA GLU A 9 -1.26 -21.96 5.55
C GLU A 9 -0.07 -21.14 6.09
N ILE A 10 0.99 -21.01 5.29
CA ILE A 10 2.16 -20.19 5.63
C ILE A 10 1.77 -18.70 5.77
N SER A 11 0.90 -18.20 4.88
CA SER A 11 0.40 -16.82 4.92
C SER A 11 -0.41 -16.54 6.17
N ILE A 12 -1.21 -17.48 6.64
CA ILE A 12 -1.96 -17.35 7.90
C ILE A 12 -0.99 -17.20 9.07
N MET A 13 -0.02 -18.13 9.19
CA MET A 13 0.99 -18.07 10.24
C MET A 13 1.82 -16.78 10.19
N TRP A 14 2.18 -16.34 8.98
CA TRP A 14 2.91 -15.09 8.77
C TRP A 14 2.08 -13.86 9.17
N LYS A 15 0.77 -13.81 8.85
CA LYS A 15 -0.13 -12.73 9.27
C LYS A 15 -0.19 -12.62 10.80
N GLU A 16 -0.33 -13.73 11.50
CA GLU A 16 -0.36 -13.77 12.97
C GLU A 16 0.94 -13.25 13.59
N ASP A 17 2.09 -13.65 13.03
CA ASP A 17 3.38 -13.13 13.47
C ASP A 17 3.50 -11.63 13.20
N LYS A 18 3.18 -11.17 12.00
CA LYS A 18 3.28 -9.75 11.60
C LYS A 18 2.40 -8.82 12.42
N ARG A 19 1.21 -9.26 12.82
CA ARG A 19 0.28 -8.47 13.63
C ARG A 19 0.91 -7.94 14.92
N LYS A 20 1.93 -8.62 15.45
CA LYS A 20 2.62 -8.23 16.69
C LYS A 20 3.58 -7.04 16.51
N TYR A 21 4.04 -6.77 15.29
CA TYR A 21 5.17 -5.85 15.02
C TYR A 21 4.84 -4.69 14.09
N VAL A 22 3.66 -4.68 13.46
CA VAL A 22 3.30 -3.64 12.49
C VAL A 22 2.05 -2.89 12.92
N LYS A 23 1.92 -1.63 12.47
CA LYS A 23 0.70 -0.82 12.67
C LYS A 23 -0.51 -1.50 12.02
N SER A 24 -1.69 -1.28 12.58
CA SER A 24 -2.97 -1.85 12.07
C SER A 24 -3.18 -1.55 10.58
N SER A 25 -2.90 -0.32 10.13
CA SER A 25 -3.01 0.08 8.72
C SER A 25 -2.09 -0.73 7.80
N THR A 26 -0.84 -0.98 8.22
CA THR A 26 0.12 -1.81 7.47
C THR A 26 -0.33 -3.26 7.42
N TYR A 27 -0.82 -3.80 8.54
CA TYR A 27 -1.38 -5.14 8.60
C TYR A 27 -2.55 -5.32 7.63
N SER A 28 -3.50 -4.36 7.64
CA SER A 28 -4.66 -4.37 6.73
C SER A 28 -4.23 -4.33 5.25
N ALA A 29 -3.23 -3.51 4.91
CA ALA A 29 -2.68 -3.46 3.55
C ALA A 29 -2.08 -4.81 3.13
N TYR A 30 -1.32 -5.47 4.00
CA TYR A 30 -0.77 -6.80 3.72
C TYR A 30 -1.87 -7.86 3.56
N ALA A 31 -2.90 -7.84 4.41
CA ALA A 31 -4.03 -8.76 4.32
C ALA A 31 -4.76 -8.61 2.97
N LEU A 32 -5.05 -7.38 2.56
CA LEU A 32 -5.69 -7.10 1.26
C LEU A 32 -4.83 -7.57 0.07
N ILE A 33 -3.52 -7.36 0.11
CA ILE A 33 -2.61 -7.85 -0.95
C ILE A 33 -2.63 -9.38 -1.01
N LEU A 34 -2.59 -10.05 0.12
CA LEU A 34 -2.66 -11.51 0.18
C LEU A 34 -3.99 -12.01 -0.40
N GLU A 35 -5.10 -11.50 0.08
CA GLU A 35 -6.44 -11.97 -0.25
C GLU A 35 -6.83 -11.68 -1.70
N ASN A 36 -6.48 -10.48 -2.21
CA ASN A 36 -6.89 -10.07 -3.55
C ASN A 36 -5.93 -10.50 -4.67
N HIS A 37 -4.67 -10.75 -4.35
CA HIS A 37 -3.68 -10.98 -5.40
C HIS A 37 -2.90 -12.29 -5.26
N ILE A 38 -2.44 -12.64 -4.06
CA ILE A 38 -1.50 -13.76 -3.87
C ILE A 38 -2.25 -15.07 -3.69
N LEU A 39 -3.19 -15.14 -2.75
CA LEU A 39 -3.88 -16.38 -2.42
C LEU A 39 -4.74 -16.95 -3.56
N PRO A 40 -5.43 -16.15 -4.39
CA PRO A 40 -6.18 -16.69 -5.51
C PRO A 40 -5.33 -17.42 -6.54
N MET A 41 -4.04 -17.09 -6.63
CA MET A 41 -3.12 -17.65 -7.63
C MET A 41 -2.21 -18.74 -7.05
N PHE A 42 -1.76 -18.53 -5.81
CA PHE A 42 -0.71 -19.35 -5.21
C PHE A 42 -1.11 -20.05 -3.92
N GLY A 43 -2.32 -19.79 -3.40
CA GLY A 43 -2.73 -20.25 -2.07
C GLY A 43 -2.61 -21.74 -1.85
N ASP A 44 -2.99 -22.55 -2.84
CA ASP A 44 -3.02 -24.01 -2.74
C ASP A 44 -1.68 -24.67 -3.13
N LYS A 45 -0.68 -23.88 -3.56
CA LYS A 45 0.66 -24.38 -3.91
C LYS A 45 1.52 -24.61 -2.69
N TYR A 46 2.42 -25.58 -2.80
CA TYR A 46 3.40 -25.94 -1.76
C TYR A 46 4.77 -25.29 -1.98
N GLU A 47 5.04 -24.85 -3.20
CA GLU A 47 6.26 -24.15 -3.61
C GLU A 47 5.95 -23.26 -4.82
N LEU A 48 6.82 -22.31 -5.12
CA LEU A 48 6.68 -21.42 -6.27
C LEU A 48 7.96 -21.45 -7.09
N LEU A 49 7.80 -21.64 -8.39
CA LEU A 49 8.89 -21.54 -9.35
C LEU A 49 9.00 -20.10 -9.89
N GLU A 50 10.20 -19.70 -10.29
CA GLU A 50 10.48 -18.37 -10.82
C GLU A 50 9.59 -18.02 -12.03
N ASN A 51 9.42 -18.97 -12.97
CA ASN A 51 8.57 -18.79 -14.15
C ASN A 51 7.11 -18.49 -13.78
N GLU A 52 6.55 -19.16 -12.77
CA GLU A 52 5.17 -18.92 -12.31
C GLU A 52 5.02 -17.52 -11.71
N VAL A 53 6.02 -17.06 -10.97
CA VAL A 53 6.03 -15.70 -10.42
C VAL A 53 6.22 -14.67 -11.53
N GLN A 54 7.03 -14.98 -12.56
CA GLN A 54 7.18 -14.11 -13.73
C GLN A 54 5.89 -14.00 -14.52
N GLU A 55 5.18 -15.10 -14.76
CA GLU A 55 3.87 -15.11 -15.44
C GLU A 55 2.84 -14.30 -14.64
N PHE A 56 2.79 -14.48 -13.33
CA PHE A 56 1.93 -13.70 -12.45
C PHE A 56 2.18 -12.19 -12.60
N VAL A 57 3.44 -11.76 -12.63
CA VAL A 57 3.81 -10.35 -12.83
C VAL A 57 3.28 -9.83 -14.16
N LEU A 58 3.49 -10.57 -15.25
CA LEU A 58 3.01 -10.18 -16.58
C LEU A 58 1.48 -10.09 -16.62
N GLN A 59 0.79 -11.06 -16.03
CA GLN A 59 -0.67 -11.06 -15.94
C GLN A 59 -1.20 -9.85 -15.15
N LYS A 60 -0.58 -9.49 -14.01
CA LYS A 60 -1.00 -8.32 -13.23
C LYS A 60 -0.78 -7.01 -13.97
N LEU A 61 0.30 -6.89 -14.72
CA LEU A 61 0.56 -5.73 -15.59
C LEU A 61 -0.46 -5.64 -16.73
N GLN A 62 -0.82 -6.77 -17.35
CA GLN A 62 -1.87 -6.83 -18.39
C GLN A 62 -3.25 -6.46 -17.85
N GLN A 63 -3.54 -6.76 -16.58
CA GLN A 63 -4.75 -6.33 -15.87
C GLN A 63 -4.77 -4.83 -15.57
N GLY A 64 -3.74 -4.07 -15.94
CA GLY A 64 -3.65 -2.62 -15.79
C GLY A 64 -3.03 -2.15 -14.45
N LEU A 65 -2.48 -3.04 -13.62
CA LEU A 65 -1.76 -2.62 -12.43
C LEU A 65 -0.44 -1.93 -12.81
N SER A 66 -0.09 -0.87 -12.06
CA SER A 66 1.20 -0.21 -12.25
C SER A 66 2.36 -1.14 -11.87
N ALA A 67 3.52 -0.96 -12.51
CA ALA A 67 4.74 -1.70 -12.13
C ALA A 67 5.09 -1.53 -10.65
N LYS A 68 4.82 -0.35 -10.07
CA LYS A 68 4.99 -0.10 -8.64
C LYS A 68 4.08 -0.99 -7.80
N SER A 69 2.77 -1.03 -8.11
CA SER A 69 1.80 -1.86 -7.37
C SER A 69 2.16 -3.34 -7.45
N VAL A 70 2.61 -3.82 -8.61
CA VAL A 70 3.03 -5.22 -8.77
C VAL A 70 4.31 -5.51 -7.96
N LYS A 71 5.25 -4.58 -7.88
CA LYS A 71 6.44 -4.71 -7.01
C LYS A 71 6.04 -4.79 -5.54
N ASP A 72 5.08 -3.99 -5.08
CA ASP A 72 4.59 -4.02 -3.71
C ASP A 72 3.93 -5.38 -3.38
N ILE A 73 3.16 -5.96 -4.32
CA ILE A 73 2.62 -7.32 -4.18
C ILE A 73 3.75 -8.36 -4.06
N LEU A 74 4.80 -8.26 -4.89
CA LEU A 74 5.95 -9.17 -4.82
C LEU A 74 6.73 -9.05 -3.51
N ILE A 75 6.82 -7.84 -2.93
CA ILE A 75 7.46 -7.64 -1.63
C ILE A 75 6.72 -8.46 -0.57
N VAL A 76 5.39 -8.40 -0.55
CA VAL A 76 4.59 -9.19 0.40
C VAL A 76 4.75 -10.70 0.16
N LEU A 77 4.70 -11.15 -1.10
CA LEU A 77 4.94 -12.54 -1.46
C LEU A 77 6.32 -13.01 -0.95
N LYS A 78 7.38 -12.25 -1.23
CA LYS A 78 8.75 -12.56 -0.76
C LYS A 78 8.84 -12.60 0.77
N MET A 79 8.10 -11.75 1.49
CA MET A 79 8.05 -11.80 2.96
C MET A 79 7.44 -13.11 3.46
N VAL A 80 6.35 -13.57 2.86
CA VAL A 80 5.71 -14.85 3.20
C VAL A 80 6.63 -16.02 2.91
N MET A 81 7.28 -16.03 1.74
CA MET A 81 8.22 -17.10 1.36
C MET A 81 9.43 -17.14 2.32
N LYS A 82 10.03 -16.00 2.64
CA LYS A 82 11.11 -15.91 3.63
C LYS A 82 10.70 -16.44 5.01
N PHE A 83 9.46 -16.18 5.41
CA PHE A 83 8.93 -16.72 6.67
C PHE A 83 8.81 -18.24 6.61
N GLY A 84 8.31 -18.80 5.51
CA GLY A 84 8.26 -20.26 5.30
C GLY A 84 9.64 -20.92 5.32
N VAL A 85 10.65 -20.26 4.74
CA VAL A 85 12.06 -20.71 4.81
C VAL A 85 12.58 -20.67 6.24
N LYS A 86 12.32 -19.59 6.98
CA LYS A 86 12.72 -19.46 8.40
C LYS A 86 12.14 -20.56 9.28
N LEU A 87 10.94 -21.05 8.96
CA LEU A 87 10.30 -22.15 9.66
C LEU A 87 10.78 -23.53 9.19
N GLY A 88 11.66 -23.61 8.21
CA GLY A 88 12.12 -24.88 7.62
C GLY A 88 11.05 -25.62 6.80
N ILE A 89 9.98 -24.90 6.38
CA ILE A 89 8.88 -25.46 5.59
C ILE A 89 9.19 -25.37 4.08
N LEU A 90 9.85 -24.29 3.67
CA LEU A 90 10.21 -24.02 2.28
C LEU A 90 11.73 -24.02 2.10
N SER A 91 12.18 -24.35 0.90
CA SER A 91 13.56 -24.14 0.48
C SER A 91 13.78 -22.68 0.08
N HIS A 92 15.01 -22.19 0.30
CA HIS A 92 15.37 -20.85 -0.14
C HIS A 92 15.35 -20.78 -1.67
N GLN A 93 14.73 -19.73 -2.21
CA GLN A 93 14.68 -19.46 -3.64
C GLN A 93 14.94 -17.97 -3.88
N ASP A 94 15.87 -17.65 -4.77
CA ASP A 94 16.11 -16.31 -5.29
C ASP A 94 15.46 -16.18 -6.67
N TRP A 95 14.49 -15.26 -6.78
CA TRP A 95 13.82 -15.00 -8.05
C TRP A 95 14.38 -13.73 -8.71
N CYS A 96 14.83 -13.86 -9.95
CA CYS A 96 15.23 -12.76 -10.80
C CYS A 96 14.06 -12.29 -11.70
N ILE A 97 13.08 -11.60 -11.09
CA ILE A 97 11.88 -11.18 -11.80
C ILE A 97 12.14 -9.94 -12.65
N LYS A 98 11.82 -10.05 -13.94
CA LYS A 98 11.97 -8.96 -14.92
C LYS A 98 10.71 -8.12 -15.00
N PHE A 99 10.89 -6.81 -15.06
CA PHE A 99 9.82 -5.85 -15.32
C PHE A 99 10.04 -5.17 -16.67
N PRO A 100 8.97 -4.82 -17.40
CA PRO A 100 9.11 -3.99 -18.59
C PRO A 100 9.74 -2.64 -18.23
N THR A 101 10.46 -2.05 -19.17
CA THR A 101 11.05 -0.73 -19.02
C THR A 101 9.95 0.28 -18.65
N PRO A 102 10.16 1.14 -17.66
CA PRO A 102 9.16 2.15 -17.29
C PRO A 102 8.85 3.03 -18.51
N GLN A 103 7.58 3.14 -18.87
CA GLN A 103 7.14 4.21 -19.76
C GLN A 103 7.28 5.53 -19.02
N GLU A 104 7.52 6.62 -19.78
CA GLU A 104 7.85 7.95 -19.29
C GLU A 104 7.03 8.36 -18.04
N ASN A 105 7.72 9.02 -17.11
CA ASN A 105 7.11 9.55 -15.89
C ASN A 105 5.95 10.48 -16.27
N LYS A 106 4.72 10.11 -15.89
CA LYS A 106 3.58 11.03 -15.96
C LYS A 106 3.96 12.29 -15.19
N GLN A 107 3.98 13.44 -15.88
CA GLN A 107 4.13 14.72 -15.22
C GLN A 107 3.04 14.86 -14.14
N LEU A 108 3.45 15.20 -12.94
CA LEU A 108 2.50 15.50 -11.87
C LEU A 108 1.72 16.76 -12.26
N ASN A 109 0.39 16.64 -12.34
CA ASN A 109 -0.49 17.79 -12.51
C ASN A 109 -0.47 18.60 -11.21
N VAL A 110 0.28 19.72 -11.20
CA VAL A 110 0.29 20.66 -10.10
C VAL A 110 -0.80 21.69 -10.32
N LEU A 111 -1.55 22.02 -9.28
CA LEU A 111 -2.53 23.09 -9.32
C LEU A 111 -1.85 24.42 -9.67
N ASN A 112 -2.31 25.07 -10.73
CA ASN A 112 -1.88 26.44 -11.04
C ASN A 112 -2.52 27.45 -10.06
N ILE A 113 -1.96 28.65 -9.98
CA ILE A 113 -2.40 29.70 -9.06
C ILE A 113 -3.87 30.08 -9.28
N ALA A 114 -4.35 30.10 -10.52
CA ALA A 114 -5.73 30.44 -10.82
C ALA A 114 -6.71 29.38 -10.28
N ASN A 115 -6.41 28.11 -10.52
CA ASN A 115 -7.21 27.00 -10.01
C ASN A 115 -7.18 26.94 -8.48
N HIS A 116 -6.03 27.19 -7.86
CA HIS A 116 -5.90 27.25 -6.40
C HIS A 116 -6.83 28.34 -5.81
N LYS A 117 -6.79 29.57 -6.37
CA LYS A 117 -7.68 30.67 -5.94
C LYS A 117 -9.16 30.34 -6.14
N ALA A 118 -9.53 29.73 -7.28
CA ALA A 118 -10.91 29.35 -7.58
C ALA A 118 -11.45 28.32 -6.57
N ILE A 119 -10.62 27.33 -6.20
CA ILE A 119 -10.99 26.34 -5.18
C ILE A 119 -11.20 26.99 -3.82
N LEU A 120 -10.29 27.87 -3.37
CA LEU A 120 -10.43 28.57 -2.10
C LEU A 120 -11.70 29.44 -2.06
N GLN A 121 -12.00 30.14 -3.14
CA GLN A 121 -13.22 30.94 -3.25
C GLN A 121 -14.48 30.07 -3.21
N TYR A 122 -14.48 28.94 -3.91
CA TYR A 122 -15.58 27.98 -3.85
C TYR A 122 -15.82 27.46 -2.44
N ILE A 123 -14.75 27.04 -1.74
CA ILE A 123 -14.81 26.51 -0.37
C ILE A 123 -15.37 27.57 0.60
N SER A 124 -14.93 28.83 0.47
CA SER A 124 -15.40 29.92 1.32
C SER A 124 -16.90 30.17 1.17
N ASN A 125 -17.44 29.99 -0.05
CA ASN A 125 -18.86 30.17 -0.34
C ASN A 125 -19.73 28.93 -0.01
N HIS A 126 -19.10 27.74 0.14
CA HIS A 126 -19.78 26.45 0.37
C HIS A 126 -19.16 25.74 1.56
N PHE A 127 -19.33 26.32 2.75
CA PHE A 127 -18.73 25.77 3.96
C PHE A 127 -19.36 24.42 4.35
N THR A 128 -18.50 23.40 4.52
CA THR A 128 -18.81 22.12 5.15
C THR A 128 -17.57 21.66 5.91
N PHE A 129 -17.71 20.75 6.88
CA PHE A 129 -16.53 20.18 7.56
C PHE A 129 -15.54 19.50 6.60
N ARG A 130 -16.06 18.90 5.52
CA ARG A 130 -15.21 18.30 4.48
C ARG A 130 -14.42 19.38 3.72
N ASN A 131 -15.08 20.49 3.39
CA ASN A 131 -14.44 21.62 2.73
C ASN A 131 -13.44 22.34 3.64
N LEU A 132 -13.69 22.39 4.95
CA LEU A 132 -12.72 22.88 5.94
C LEU A 132 -11.43 22.06 5.90
N GLY A 133 -11.51 20.73 5.88
CA GLY A 133 -10.32 19.88 5.76
C GLY A 133 -9.54 20.13 4.46
N ILE A 134 -10.23 20.34 3.34
CA ILE A 134 -9.59 20.71 2.07
C ILE A 134 -8.92 22.10 2.18
N TYR A 135 -9.57 23.06 2.82
CA TYR A 135 -9.02 24.41 3.04
C TYR A 135 -7.72 24.35 3.85
N ILE A 136 -7.72 23.62 4.97
CA ILE A 136 -6.53 23.42 5.81
C ILE A 136 -5.41 22.76 4.99
N CYS A 137 -5.73 21.71 4.22
CA CYS A 137 -4.75 21.06 3.36
C CYS A 137 -4.09 22.03 2.36
N LEU A 138 -4.89 22.84 1.69
CA LEU A 138 -4.43 23.79 0.66
C LEU A 138 -3.60 24.94 1.24
N THR A 139 -3.90 25.39 2.46
CA THR A 139 -3.24 26.54 3.10
C THR A 139 -2.01 26.15 3.90
N THR A 140 -2.02 24.97 4.54
CA THR A 140 -0.94 24.53 5.43
C THR A 140 -0.01 23.49 4.80
N GLY A 141 -0.46 22.77 3.76
CA GLY A 141 0.26 21.64 3.17
C GLY A 141 0.23 20.37 4.04
N MET A 142 -0.56 20.31 5.11
CA MET A 142 -0.69 19.14 5.97
C MET A 142 -1.25 17.94 5.20
N ARG A 143 -0.77 16.74 5.57
CA ARG A 143 -1.29 15.50 5.00
C ARG A 143 -2.69 15.22 5.53
N ILE A 144 -3.52 14.54 4.72
CA ILE A 144 -4.91 14.21 5.11
C ILE A 144 -5.00 13.48 6.45
N GLY A 145 -4.05 12.58 6.75
CA GLY A 145 -4.01 11.87 8.03
C GLY A 145 -3.70 12.78 9.22
N GLU A 146 -2.92 13.83 9.03
CA GLU A 146 -2.59 14.85 10.03
C GLU A 146 -3.83 15.73 10.28
N ILE A 147 -4.51 16.15 9.20
CA ILE A 147 -5.74 16.93 9.30
C ILE A 147 -6.86 16.16 10.01
N CYS A 148 -7.02 14.86 9.72
CA CYS A 148 -8.01 14.01 10.39
C CYS A 148 -7.70 13.72 11.86
N ALA A 149 -6.46 13.92 12.29
CA ALA A 149 -6.02 13.74 13.67
C ALA A 149 -6.12 15.04 14.50
N LEU A 150 -6.33 16.19 13.87
CA LEU A 150 -6.43 17.47 14.57
C LEU A 150 -7.57 17.48 15.59
N THR A 151 -7.27 17.99 16.76
CA THR A 151 -8.19 18.25 17.86
C THR A 151 -8.21 19.75 18.18
N TRP A 152 -9.14 20.19 18.98
CA TRP A 152 -9.16 21.59 19.44
C TRP A 152 -7.97 21.97 20.29
N ASP A 153 -7.31 21.00 20.93
CA ASP A 153 -6.09 21.21 21.72
C ASP A 153 -4.88 21.55 20.84
N ASP A 154 -4.94 21.22 19.54
CA ASP A 154 -3.89 21.53 18.56
C ASP A 154 -4.08 22.93 17.94
N VAL A 155 -5.18 23.65 18.26
CA VAL A 155 -5.54 24.92 17.62
C VAL A 155 -5.44 26.07 18.63
N ASP A 156 -4.43 26.92 18.44
CA ASP A 156 -4.31 28.18 19.19
C ASP A 156 -4.96 29.32 18.40
N ILE A 157 -6.19 29.67 18.79
CA ILE A 157 -6.97 30.73 18.12
C ILE A 157 -6.36 32.10 18.40
N VAL A 158 -5.71 32.30 19.54
CA VAL A 158 -5.18 33.61 19.96
C VAL A 158 -3.94 33.96 19.15
N ASN A 159 -3.07 32.96 18.90
CA ASN A 159 -1.86 33.12 18.13
C ASN A 159 -2.03 32.72 16.64
N GLU A 160 -3.22 32.28 16.24
CA GLU A 160 -3.57 31.85 14.87
C GLU A 160 -2.66 30.69 14.36
N VAL A 161 -2.33 29.74 15.25
CA VAL A 161 -1.41 28.63 14.95
C VAL A 161 -2.10 27.28 15.12
N ILE A 162 -1.72 26.33 14.27
CA ILE A 162 -1.98 24.89 14.46
C ILE A 162 -0.64 24.24 14.85
N CYS A 163 -0.59 23.58 16.00
CA CYS A 163 0.61 22.96 16.59
C CYS A 163 0.74 21.47 16.25
#